data_8409781d221fe713bd376e33b88ad050
#
_entry.id   8409781d221fe713bd376e33b88ad050
#
_cell.length_a   1.000
_cell.length_b   1.000
_cell.length_c   1.000
_cell.angle_alpha   90.00
_cell.angle_beta   90.00
_cell.angle_gamma   90.00
#
_symmetry.space_group_name_H-M   'P 1'
#
loop_
_entity.id
_entity.type
_entity.pdbx_description
1 polymer ?
#
loop_
_entity_poly.entity_id
_entity_poly.type
_entity_poly.pdbx_seq_one_letter_code
_entity_poly.pdbx_strand_id
1 'polypeptide(L)'
;QWSGFSLERAKFVDPNSVASYAEERLLVDGDLLWNSTGLGTLGRMAVYDSNQNPYGWAVADSHVTVIRTAPDWLRYEYAFLYFAGPSVQSVIEDQASGSTKQKELAQETVKRYLIPVPPLAEQRRIAERLNLILANIN
;
A
#
# COMPACT_ATOMS: atom_id res chain seq x y z
N GLN A 1 -4.93 14.11 0.70
CA GLN A 1 -6.06 13.50 -0.01
C GLN A 1 -5.58 12.19 -0.65
N TRP A 2 -6.11 11.07 -0.21
CA TRP A 2 -5.76 9.74 -0.69
C TRP A 2 -6.58 9.46 -1.95
N SER A 3 -5.93 9.44 -3.12
CA SER A 3 -6.63 9.32 -4.40
C SER A 3 -6.98 7.87 -4.79
N GLY A 4 -6.64 6.90 -3.96
CA GLY A 4 -6.85 5.50 -4.29
C GLY A 4 -5.92 4.97 -5.38
N PHE A 5 -6.21 3.76 -5.88
CA PHE A 5 -5.52 3.17 -7.01
C PHE A 5 -5.95 3.83 -8.33
N SER A 6 -4.99 4.14 -9.20
CA SER A 6 -5.24 4.69 -10.54
C SER A 6 -4.12 4.30 -11.49
N LEU A 7 -4.49 4.00 -12.73
CA LEU A 7 -3.57 3.71 -13.84
C LEU A 7 -3.23 4.94 -14.71
N GLU A 8 -3.77 6.12 -14.42
CA GLU A 8 -3.57 7.32 -15.25
C GLU A 8 -2.11 7.69 -15.48
N ARG A 9 -1.25 7.35 -14.52
CA ARG A 9 0.19 7.62 -14.58
C ARG A 9 1.01 6.33 -14.66
N ALA A 10 0.38 5.21 -14.93
CA ALA A 10 1.08 3.94 -15.06
C ALA A 10 2.05 3.98 -16.25
N LYS A 11 3.20 3.34 -16.07
CA LYS A 11 4.13 3.07 -17.17
C LYS A 11 3.84 1.68 -17.70
N PHE A 12 3.95 1.52 -19.00
CA PHE A 12 3.72 0.23 -19.65
C PHE A 12 5.06 -0.47 -19.90
N VAL A 13 5.05 -1.76 -19.70
CA VAL A 13 6.15 -2.67 -20.03
C VAL A 13 5.72 -3.60 -21.16
N ASP A 14 6.69 -4.23 -21.83
CA ASP A 14 6.38 -5.22 -22.87
C ASP A 14 5.51 -6.34 -22.27
N PRO A 15 4.32 -6.62 -22.81
CA PRO A 15 3.46 -7.70 -22.33
C PRO A 15 4.15 -9.06 -22.26
N ASN A 16 5.10 -9.32 -23.17
CA ASN A 16 5.84 -10.58 -23.21
C ASN A 16 6.91 -10.69 -22.11
N SER A 17 7.22 -9.59 -21.41
CA SER A 17 8.21 -9.58 -20.33
C SER A 17 7.70 -10.18 -19.02
N VAL A 18 6.44 -10.59 -18.92
CA VAL A 18 5.85 -11.15 -17.68
C VAL A 18 6.69 -12.29 -17.11
N ALA A 19 7.22 -13.18 -17.98
CA ALA A 19 8.05 -14.31 -17.57
C ALA A 19 9.42 -13.90 -16.98
N SER A 20 9.83 -12.64 -17.12
CA SER A 20 11.08 -12.11 -16.54
C SER A 20 10.90 -11.65 -15.09
N TYR A 21 9.66 -11.55 -14.61
CA TYR A 21 9.34 -11.19 -13.23
C TYR A 21 9.10 -12.43 -12.40
N ALA A 22 9.66 -12.48 -11.21
CA ALA A 22 9.32 -13.51 -10.25
C ALA A 22 7.83 -13.41 -9.88
N GLU A 23 7.16 -14.55 -9.68
CA GLU A 23 5.72 -14.63 -9.47
C GLU A 23 5.26 -13.77 -8.29
N GLU A 24 6.03 -13.73 -7.23
CA GLU A 24 5.74 -12.91 -6.04
C GLU A 24 5.78 -11.39 -6.28
N ARG A 25 6.37 -10.95 -7.40
CA ARG A 25 6.36 -9.54 -7.82
C ARG A 25 5.11 -9.13 -8.58
N LEU A 26 4.37 -10.10 -9.11
CA LEU A 26 3.09 -9.81 -9.74
C LEU A 26 2.08 -9.37 -8.68
N LEU A 27 1.42 -8.25 -8.92
CA LEU A 27 0.43 -7.72 -8.00
C LEU A 27 -0.82 -8.59 -8.00
N VAL A 28 -1.39 -8.80 -6.81
CA VAL A 28 -2.65 -9.49 -6.60
C VAL A 28 -3.63 -8.60 -5.83
N ASP A 29 -4.92 -8.88 -5.95
CA ASP A 29 -5.96 -8.12 -5.25
C ASP A 29 -5.71 -8.07 -3.74
N GLY A 30 -5.81 -6.87 -3.19
CA GLY A 30 -5.54 -6.62 -1.78
C GLY A 30 -4.08 -6.29 -1.46
N ASP A 31 -3.17 -6.32 -2.43
CA ASP A 31 -1.82 -5.80 -2.20
C ASP A 31 -1.89 -4.31 -1.85
N LEU A 32 -1.24 -3.93 -0.76
CA LEU A 32 -1.10 -2.53 -0.37
C LEU A 32 0.11 -1.94 -1.08
N LEU A 33 -0.13 -0.90 -1.86
CA LEU A 33 0.90 -0.18 -2.61
C LEU A 33 1.29 1.05 -1.81
N TRP A 34 2.49 1.05 -1.25
CA TRP A 34 3.00 2.12 -0.40
C TRP A 34 4.08 2.91 -1.13
N ASN A 35 3.82 4.19 -1.40
CA ASN A 35 4.84 5.06 -1.96
C ASN A 35 5.96 5.28 -0.96
N SER A 36 7.15 4.78 -1.27
CA SER A 36 8.32 4.78 -0.40
C SER A 36 9.30 5.94 -0.67
N THR A 37 8.97 6.84 -1.60
CA THR A 37 9.87 7.94 -1.97
C THR A 37 9.14 9.28 -2.14
N GLY A 38 9.91 10.36 -2.06
CA GLY A 38 9.49 11.70 -2.43
C GLY A 38 8.93 12.55 -1.28
N LEU A 39 9.20 13.86 -1.36
CA LEU A 39 8.70 14.83 -0.40
C LEU A 39 7.20 15.07 -0.60
N GLY A 40 6.42 14.92 0.47
CA GLY A 40 4.96 15.12 0.45
C GLY A 40 4.15 14.03 -0.26
N THR A 41 4.82 13.00 -0.80
CA THR A 41 4.18 11.82 -1.39
C THR A 41 4.52 10.53 -0.65
N LEU A 42 5.59 10.57 0.15
CA LEU A 42 6.01 9.48 1.01
C LEU A 42 4.84 9.02 1.90
N GLY A 43 4.64 7.72 2.00
CA GLY A 43 3.59 7.14 2.84
C GLY A 43 2.21 7.07 2.20
N ARG A 44 2.00 7.67 1.03
CA ARG A 44 0.71 7.50 0.32
C ARG A 44 0.50 6.04 -0.02
N MET A 45 -0.73 5.60 0.17
CA MET A 45 -1.09 4.19 -0.05
C MET A 45 -2.29 4.06 -0.98
N ALA A 46 -2.31 2.94 -1.70
CA ALA A 46 -3.45 2.46 -2.45
C ALA A 46 -3.58 0.95 -2.26
N VAL A 47 -4.75 0.40 -2.58
CA VAL A 47 -4.98 -1.04 -2.64
C VAL A 47 -5.06 -1.43 -4.11
N TYR A 48 -4.32 -2.44 -4.52
CA TYR A 48 -4.43 -2.98 -5.87
C TYR A 48 -5.77 -3.70 -6.06
N ASP A 49 -6.42 -3.40 -7.18
CA ASP A 49 -7.67 -4.00 -7.61
C ASP A 49 -7.55 -4.37 -9.09
N SER A 50 -7.52 -5.66 -9.40
CA SER A 50 -7.39 -6.18 -10.76
C SER A 50 -8.56 -5.79 -11.66
N ASN A 51 -9.74 -5.53 -11.10
CA ASN A 51 -10.90 -5.06 -11.87
C ASN A 51 -10.67 -3.68 -12.50
N GLN A 52 -9.75 -2.89 -11.95
CA GLN A 52 -9.36 -1.59 -12.49
C GLN A 52 -8.17 -1.69 -13.46
N ASN A 53 -7.63 -2.90 -13.68
CA ASN A 53 -6.50 -3.14 -14.57
C ASN A 53 -6.91 -3.95 -15.80
N PRO A 54 -7.20 -3.31 -16.94
CA PRO A 54 -7.60 -4.01 -18.15
C PRO A 54 -6.44 -4.74 -18.86
N TYR A 55 -5.21 -4.60 -18.38
CA TYR A 55 -3.99 -5.15 -19.01
C TYR A 55 -3.59 -6.52 -18.48
N GLY A 56 -4.34 -7.09 -17.54
CA GLY A 56 -4.21 -8.46 -17.08
C GLY A 56 -3.19 -8.67 -15.95
N TRP A 57 -2.07 -7.97 -15.94
CA TRP A 57 -1.06 -8.07 -14.89
C TRP A 57 -0.38 -6.74 -14.61
N ALA A 58 0.23 -6.62 -13.45
CA ALA A 58 0.98 -5.44 -13.05
C ALA A 58 2.11 -5.80 -12.07
N VAL A 59 3.13 -4.94 -12.03
CA VAL A 59 4.22 -4.96 -11.06
C VAL A 59 4.40 -3.55 -10.50
N ALA A 60 4.86 -3.46 -9.26
CA ALA A 60 5.26 -2.20 -8.67
C ALA A 60 6.67 -1.81 -9.13
N ASP A 61 6.91 -0.51 -9.30
CA ASP A 61 8.25 0.01 -9.56
C ASP A 61 9.07 0.14 -8.26
N SER A 62 10.31 0.60 -8.38
CA SER A 62 11.24 0.72 -7.24
C SER A 62 10.83 1.78 -6.20
N HIS A 63 9.89 2.65 -6.52
CA HIS A 63 9.39 3.70 -5.62
C HIS A 63 8.18 3.26 -4.79
N VAL A 64 7.70 2.04 -5.01
CA VAL A 64 6.54 1.48 -4.34
C VAL A 64 6.95 0.22 -3.57
N THR A 65 6.73 0.24 -2.25
CA THR A 65 6.80 -0.96 -1.43
C THR A 65 5.45 -1.66 -1.46
N VAL A 66 5.46 -2.94 -1.84
CA VAL A 66 4.26 -3.78 -1.81
C VAL A 66 4.17 -4.50 -0.48
N ILE A 67 3.04 -4.37 0.20
CA ILE A 67 2.74 -5.11 1.43
C ILE A 67 1.61 -6.08 1.10
N ARG A 68 1.93 -7.36 1.13
CA ARG A 68 0.98 -8.45 0.97
C ARG A 68 0.68 -9.07 2.32
N THR A 69 -0.56 -9.00 2.75
CA THR A 69 -0.98 -9.55 4.03
C THR A 69 -1.21 -11.06 3.93
N ALA A 70 -1.09 -11.75 5.05
CA ALA A 70 -1.50 -13.16 5.18
C ALA A 70 -2.99 -13.18 5.60
N PRO A 71 -3.93 -13.52 4.70
CA PRO A 71 -5.36 -13.33 4.93
C PRO A 71 -5.94 -14.13 6.11
N ASP A 72 -5.28 -15.22 6.47
CA ASP A 72 -5.65 -16.04 7.64
C ASP A 72 -5.39 -15.35 8.98
N TRP A 73 -4.58 -14.30 8.99
CA TRP A 73 -4.18 -13.57 10.19
C TRP A 73 -4.46 -12.08 10.11
N LEU A 74 -4.28 -11.48 8.94
CA LEU A 74 -4.34 -10.03 8.75
C LEU A 74 -5.09 -9.68 7.47
N ARG A 75 -6.24 -9.06 7.63
CA ARG A 75 -7.03 -8.53 6.52
C ARG A 75 -6.38 -7.28 5.95
N TYR A 76 -6.28 -7.19 4.62
CA TYR A 76 -5.66 -6.03 3.94
C TYR A 76 -6.43 -4.73 4.20
N GLU A 77 -7.76 -4.78 4.31
CA GLU A 77 -8.57 -3.58 4.59
C GLU A 77 -8.24 -2.97 5.96
N TYR A 78 -8.05 -3.83 6.95
CA TYR A 78 -7.64 -3.41 8.29
C TYR A 78 -6.20 -2.89 8.30
N ALA A 79 -5.27 -3.60 7.66
CA ALA A 79 -3.88 -3.21 7.54
C ALA A 79 -3.72 -1.86 6.82
N PHE A 80 -4.46 -1.66 5.72
CA PHE A 80 -4.51 -0.39 5.01
C PHE A 80 -4.87 0.78 5.92
N LEU A 81 -5.97 0.66 6.67
CA LEU A 81 -6.43 1.72 7.58
C LEU A 81 -5.43 1.99 8.71
N TYR A 82 -4.76 0.95 9.21
CA TYR A 82 -3.72 1.11 10.21
C TYR A 82 -2.51 1.87 9.67
N PHE A 83 -1.96 1.44 8.53
CA PHE A 83 -0.79 2.09 7.92
C PHE A 83 -1.09 3.48 7.38
N ALA A 84 -2.31 3.72 6.91
CA ALA A 84 -2.77 5.04 6.50
C ALA A 84 -3.13 5.95 7.69
N GLY A 85 -3.23 5.39 8.88
CA GLY A 85 -3.60 6.09 10.09
C GLY A 85 -2.48 6.93 10.71
N PRO A 86 -2.83 7.84 11.64
CA PRO A 86 -1.89 8.79 12.22
C PRO A 86 -0.74 8.15 12.99
N SER A 87 -0.94 6.97 13.58
CA SER A 87 0.11 6.25 14.31
C SER A 87 1.34 5.95 13.47
N VAL A 88 1.17 5.76 12.17
CA VAL A 88 2.26 5.50 11.22
C VAL A 88 2.60 6.78 10.44
N GLN A 89 1.60 7.46 9.92
CA GLN A 89 1.80 8.60 9.02
C GLN A 89 2.44 9.82 9.70
N SER A 90 2.22 10.01 11.01
CA SER A 90 2.82 11.13 11.74
C SER A 90 4.34 11.04 11.93
N VAL A 91 4.90 9.83 11.83
CA VAL A 91 6.33 9.59 12.08
C VAL A 91 7.11 9.15 10.83
N ILE A 92 6.42 8.93 9.73
CA ILE A 92 7.01 8.34 8.53
C ILE A 92 8.13 9.20 7.91
N GLU A 93 7.97 10.51 7.92
CA GLU A 93 8.97 11.43 7.37
C GLU A 93 10.25 11.47 8.21
N ASP A 94 10.13 11.31 9.53
CA ASP A 94 11.29 11.28 10.45
C ASP A 94 12.04 9.95 10.34
N GLN A 95 11.35 8.89 9.94
CA GLN A 95 11.93 7.55 9.75
C GLN A 95 12.56 7.36 8.37
N ALA A 96 12.28 8.26 7.43
CA ALA A 96 12.86 8.23 6.10
C ALA A 96 14.27 8.80 6.09
N SER A 97 15.15 8.17 5.32
CA SER A 97 16.52 8.65 5.08
C SER A 97 16.61 9.48 3.79
N GLY A 98 17.68 10.27 3.66
CA GLY A 98 17.96 11.04 2.47
C GLY A 98 17.86 12.56 2.66
N SER A 99 18.13 13.31 1.59
CA SER A 99 18.06 14.76 1.60
C SER A 99 16.60 15.26 1.63
N THR A 100 16.41 16.54 1.99
CA THR A 100 15.10 17.20 2.00
C THR A 100 14.32 17.10 0.66
N LYS A 101 15.02 16.82 -0.45
CA LYS A 101 14.42 16.69 -1.79
C LYS A 101 14.16 15.25 -2.22
N GLN A 102 14.85 14.28 -1.60
CA GLN A 102 14.73 12.85 -1.93
C GLN A 102 14.73 12.02 -0.64
N LYS A 103 13.60 11.99 0.03
CA LYS A 103 13.38 11.08 1.16
C LYS A 103 12.99 9.71 0.66
N GLU A 104 13.54 8.68 1.28
CA GLU A 104 13.24 7.29 0.98
C GLU A 104 13.01 6.52 2.29
N LEU A 105 11.88 5.80 2.35
CA LEU A 105 11.56 4.90 3.43
C LEU A 105 12.06 3.49 3.07
N ALA A 106 13.09 3.04 3.76
CA ALA A 106 13.64 1.72 3.52
C ALA A 106 12.62 0.61 3.81
N GLN A 107 12.61 -0.44 3.00
CA GLN A 107 11.76 -1.61 3.19
C GLN A 107 11.94 -2.25 4.58
N GLU A 108 13.17 -2.25 5.11
CA GLU A 108 13.47 -2.75 6.45
C GLU A 108 12.80 -1.93 7.56
N THR A 109 12.58 -0.63 7.35
CA THR A 109 11.80 0.20 8.28
C THR A 109 10.34 -0.22 8.26
N VAL A 110 9.76 -0.43 7.07
CA VAL A 110 8.36 -0.90 6.92
C VAL A 110 8.15 -2.25 7.60
N LYS A 111 9.09 -3.19 7.46
CA LYS A 111 9.02 -4.52 8.10
C LYS A 111 9.03 -4.46 9.64
N ARG A 112 9.49 -3.38 10.22
CA ARG A 112 9.57 -3.21 11.68
C ARG A 112 8.32 -2.56 12.29
N TYR A 113 7.38 -2.10 11.49
CA TYR A 113 6.13 -1.57 12.04
C TYR A 113 5.36 -2.66 12.77
N LEU A 114 5.01 -2.36 14.02
CA LEU A 114 4.16 -3.23 14.82
C LEU A 114 2.71 -2.89 14.51
N ILE A 115 1.95 -3.86 14.05
CA ILE A 115 0.52 -3.74 13.84
C ILE A 115 -0.21 -4.61 14.88
N PRO A 116 -1.20 -4.08 15.61
CA PRO A 116 -2.05 -4.92 16.44
C PRO A 116 -2.90 -5.85 15.56
N VAL A 117 -2.98 -7.12 15.92
CA VAL A 117 -3.70 -8.14 15.15
C VAL A 117 -4.82 -8.74 16.01
N PRO A 118 -5.98 -8.06 16.12
CA PRO A 118 -7.14 -8.65 16.77
C PRO A 118 -7.71 -9.80 15.93
N PRO A 119 -8.66 -10.60 16.48
CA PRO A 119 -9.33 -11.65 15.69
C PRO A 119 -9.91 -11.11 14.37
N LEU A 120 -9.92 -11.92 13.31
CA LEU A 120 -10.35 -11.51 11.96
C LEU A 120 -11.74 -10.86 11.93
N ALA A 121 -12.69 -11.36 12.74
CA ALA A 121 -14.02 -10.77 12.86
C ALA A 121 -13.98 -9.33 13.39
N GLU A 122 -13.07 -9.05 14.32
CA GLU A 122 -12.87 -7.71 14.87
C GLU A 122 -12.17 -6.79 13.86
N GLN A 123 -11.16 -7.29 13.15
CA GLN A 123 -10.51 -6.54 12.06
C GLN A 123 -11.54 -6.08 11.03
N ARG A 124 -12.45 -6.97 10.63
CA ARG A 124 -13.54 -6.64 9.69
C ARG A 124 -14.44 -5.55 10.25
N ARG A 125 -14.90 -5.71 11.50
CA ARG A 125 -15.78 -4.74 12.17
C ARG A 125 -15.15 -3.35 12.27
N ILE A 126 -13.86 -3.29 12.60
CA ILE A 126 -13.10 -2.04 12.66
C ILE A 126 -13.01 -1.40 11.28
N ALA A 127 -12.65 -2.16 10.25
CA ALA A 127 -12.53 -1.66 8.89
C ALA A 127 -13.86 -1.13 8.34
N GLU A 128 -14.95 -1.86 8.51
CA GLU A 128 -16.30 -1.44 8.12
C GLU A 128 -16.71 -0.14 8.83
N ARG A 129 -16.48 -0.05 10.14
CA ARG A 129 -16.84 1.14 10.93
C ARG A 129 -16.05 2.37 10.51
N LEU A 130 -14.75 2.24 10.31
CA LEU A 130 -13.90 3.35 9.87
C LEU A 130 -14.26 3.82 8.45
N ASN A 131 -14.52 2.90 7.54
CA ASN A 131 -14.93 3.25 6.18
C ASN A 131 -16.25 4.02 6.16
N LEU A 132 -17.23 3.63 6.99
CA LEU A 132 -18.48 4.38 7.16
C LEU A 132 -18.25 5.80 7.68
N ILE A 133 -17.35 5.97 8.65
CA ILE A 133 -17.02 7.30 9.20
C ILE A 133 -16.34 8.14 8.13
N LEU A 134 -15.35 7.59 7.42
CA LEU A 134 -14.61 8.31 6.38
C LEU A 134 -15.50 8.71 5.20
N ALA A 135 -16.46 7.87 4.82
CA ALA A 135 -17.42 8.18 3.75
C ALA A 135 -18.35 9.36 4.10
N ASN A 136 -18.59 9.60 5.40
CA ASN A 136 -19.46 10.71 5.87
C ASN A 136 -18.73 12.03 6.08
N ILE A 137 -17.40 12.06 5.93
CA ILE A 137 -16.58 13.28 6.10
C ILE A 137 -16.28 13.97 4.76
N ASN A 138 -16.52 13.30 3.63
CA ASN A 138 -16.27 13.81 2.27
C ASN A 138 -17.49 14.47 1.66
#